data_3feda9913ec583153b37a2e9060fee51
#
_entry.id   3feda9913ec583153b37a2e9060fee51
#
_cell.length_a   1.000
_cell.length_b   1.000
_cell.length_c   1.000
_cell.angle_alpha   90.00
_cell.angle_beta   90.00
_cell.angle_gamma   90.00
#
_symmetry.space_group_name_H-M   'P 1'
#
loop_
_entity.id
_entity.type
_entity.pdbx_description
1 polymer ?
#
loop_
_entity_poly.entity_id
_entity_poly.type
_entity_poly.pdbx_seq_one_letter_code
_entity_poly.pdbx_strand_id
1 'polypeptide(L)'
;MTNKNKNLGTCNFCGRTSNEVNALFNGLNDAYICDACVQHANAILEQNNISSMNKEVKQKDKSFIVPTPHEIKQYLDEHVIGQDMAKTRLSVAVYNHYKRVIKASNKKSKKSDEVTIEKSNILMIGDTGVGKTELARSIAKLLNVPFVIADATSLTQAGYVGEDVESMLTKLLQAADGNIKEAERGIIFLDEIDKLARKGKNPSITRDVSGEGVQQGLLKLLEGADVSVQKKLGRRNPTDEYVTINTNNILFICSGAFDGLRGIIESRMNKREIGFIRPNEDTADVTEENMLQYVNAEDIKQYGIISEIVGRLPIITYLDPLTDDMLCRILTEPKNSIIKQYEKLFKLDDITLKIDDDVYPYIVEKAQENKLGARALRGIVENIMTYAMFDMPSKKGKKKNKELHITKEFAMNELRKFHMEKYRKPLLEMCISN
;
A
#
# COMPACT_ATOMS: atom_id res chain seq x y z
N MET A 1 45.77 14.45 -58.47
CA MET A 1 46.48 13.89 -57.30
C MET A 1 46.48 14.95 -56.19
N THR A 2 45.55 14.92 -55.29
CA THR A 2 45.52 15.81 -54.14
C THR A 2 45.27 14.97 -52.89
N ASN A 3 46.35 14.74 -52.15
CA ASN A 3 46.36 14.09 -50.83
C ASN A 3 45.53 14.94 -49.85
N LYS A 4 44.35 14.45 -49.44
CA LYS A 4 43.67 14.95 -48.25
C LYS A 4 44.31 14.32 -47.03
N ASN A 5 45.20 15.05 -46.35
CA ASN A 5 45.59 14.75 -44.98
C ASN A 5 44.37 14.76 -44.12
N LYS A 6 43.89 13.55 -43.68
CA LYS A 6 42.96 13.42 -42.58
C LYS A 6 43.73 13.86 -41.32
N ASN A 7 43.37 15.02 -40.75
CA ASN A 7 43.75 15.36 -39.39
C ASN A 7 43.22 14.24 -38.45
N LEU A 8 44.13 13.36 -38.05
CA LEU A 8 43.84 12.36 -37.03
C LEU A 8 43.72 13.10 -35.70
N GLY A 9 42.50 13.25 -35.19
CA GLY A 9 42.26 13.82 -33.85
C GLY A 9 42.98 13.00 -32.79
N THR A 10 43.47 13.66 -31.74
CA THR A 10 44.04 13.01 -30.55
C THR A 10 43.15 13.25 -29.35
N CYS A 11 43.05 12.25 -28.47
CA CYS A 11 42.28 12.40 -27.21
C CYS A 11 42.96 13.46 -26.32
N ASN A 12 42.24 14.53 -25.98
CA ASN A 12 42.77 15.61 -25.12
C ASN A 12 42.98 15.20 -23.67
N PHE A 13 42.50 14.03 -23.25
CA PHE A 13 42.67 13.49 -21.88
C PHE A 13 43.87 12.58 -21.75
N CYS A 14 44.09 11.66 -22.68
CA CYS A 14 45.19 10.69 -22.59
C CYS A 14 46.22 10.76 -23.72
N GLY A 15 46.03 11.64 -24.73
CA GLY A 15 46.96 11.84 -25.83
C GLY A 15 46.96 10.76 -26.91
N ARG A 16 46.14 9.69 -26.81
CA ARG A 16 46.06 8.63 -27.82
C ARG A 16 45.46 9.14 -29.11
N THR A 17 45.97 8.65 -30.22
CA THR A 17 45.48 8.98 -31.57
C THR A 17 44.26 8.13 -31.94
N SER A 18 43.49 8.54 -32.95
CA SER A 18 42.33 7.80 -33.47
C SER A 18 42.64 6.37 -33.92
N ASN A 19 43.89 6.01 -34.17
CA ASN A 19 44.31 4.68 -34.56
C ASN A 19 44.58 3.75 -33.36
N GLU A 20 44.70 4.31 -32.13
CA GLU A 20 45.01 3.60 -30.89
C GLU A 20 43.77 3.40 -29.97
N VAL A 21 42.62 3.86 -30.43
CA VAL A 21 41.35 3.80 -29.65
C VAL A 21 40.24 3.28 -30.55
N ASN A 22 39.23 2.64 -29.93
CA ASN A 22 38.10 2.09 -30.69
C ASN A 22 37.13 3.19 -31.16
N ALA A 23 36.99 4.26 -30.38
CA ALA A 23 36.15 5.39 -30.71
C ALA A 23 36.73 6.71 -30.18
N LEU A 24 36.62 7.77 -30.96
CA LEU A 24 37.00 9.10 -30.56
C LEU A 24 35.78 10.03 -30.73
N PHE A 25 35.32 10.59 -29.59
CA PHE A 25 34.14 11.47 -29.55
C PHE A 25 34.59 12.93 -29.71
N ASN A 26 33.97 13.66 -30.63
CA ASN A 26 34.24 15.05 -30.87
C ASN A 26 33.38 15.94 -29.96
N GLY A 27 33.99 16.91 -29.30
CA GLY A 27 33.34 17.93 -28.48
C GLY A 27 33.37 19.31 -29.13
N LEU A 28 33.08 20.36 -28.41
CA LEU A 28 33.17 21.75 -28.84
C LEU A 28 34.65 22.18 -28.94
N ASN A 29 34.97 23.08 -29.88
CA ASN A 29 36.32 23.65 -30.07
C ASN A 29 37.40 22.60 -30.40
N ASP A 30 37.11 21.63 -31.25
CA ASP A 30 38.05 20.58 -31.68
C ASP A 30 38.64 19.74 -30.54
N ALA A 31 37.91 19.64 -29.40
CA ALA A 31 38.28 18.77 -28.30
C ALA A 31 37.80 17.33 -28.58
N TYR A 32 38.67 16.35 -28.31
CA TYR A 32 38.38 14.92 -28.50
C TYR A 32 38.57 14.14 -27.18
N ILE A 33 37.71 13.17 -26.95
CA ILE A 33 37.83 12.20 -25.84
C ILE A 33 37.66 10.79 -26.39
N CYS A 34 38.53 9.85 -25.97
CA CYS A 34 38.44 8.46 -26.39
C CYS A 34 37.50 7.63 -25.50
N ASP A 35 37.03 6.49 -26.01
CA ASP A 35 36.17 5.51 -25.33
C ASP A 35 36.74 5.05 -23.97
N ALA A 36 38.06 4.79 -23.88
CA ALA A 36 38.70 4.39 -22.63
C ALA A 36 38.63 5.50 -21.56
N CYS A 37 38.86 6.78 -21.97
CA CYS A 37 38.72 7.91 -21.04
C CYS A 37 37.31 8.19 -20.61
N VAL A 38 36.33 7.96 -21.45
CA VAL A 38 34.89 8.05 -21.11
C VAL A 38 34.54 6.96 -20.08
N GLN A 39 34.97 5.72 -20.29
CA GLN A 39 34.75 4.64 -19.32
C GLN A 39 35.41 4.91 -17.97
N HIS A 40 36.64 5.41 -17.98
CA HIS A 40 37.37 5.76 -16.75
C HIS A 40 36.68 6.91 -15.99
N ALA A 41 36.26 7.95 -16.71
CA ALA A 41 35.49 9.05 -16.13
C ALA A 41 34.15 8.58 -15.53
N ASN A 42 33.44 7.65 -16.19
CA ASN A 42 32.21 7.07 -15.69
C ASN A 42 32.44 6.23 -14.42
N ALA A 43 33.50 5.44 -14.38
CA ALA A 43 33.88 4.67 -13.20
C ALA A 43 34.18 5.56 -11.97
N ILE A 44 34.86 6.70 -12.18
CA ILE A 44 35.13 7.69 -11.13
C ILE A 44 33.83 8.33 -10.64
N LEU A 45 32.90 8.63 -11.54
CA LEU A 45 31.57 9.17 -11.18
C LEU A 45 30.75 8.17 -10.37
N GLU A 46 30.83 6.89 -10.70
CA GLU A 46 30.17 5.81 -9.95
C GLU A 46 30.80 5.60 -8.55
N GLN A 47 32.13 5.60 -8.45
CA GLN A 47 32.83 5.45 -7.16
C GLN A 47 32.59 6.62 -6.20
N ASN A 48 32.43 7.83 -6.72
CA ASN A 48 32.23 9.03 -5.89
C ASN A 48 30.75 9.33 -5.61
N ASN A 49 29.79 8.45 -5.94
CA ASN A 49 28.34 8.69 -5.84
C ASN A 49 27.85 10.00 -6.49
N ILE A 50 28.61 10.58 -7.43
CA ILE A 50 28.26 11.81 -8.14
C ILE A 50 27.16 11.54 -9.19
N SER A 51 26.89 10.27 -9.50
CA SER A 51 25.76 9.86 -10.35
C SER A 51 24.39 10.26 -9.79
N SER A 52 24.27 10.59 -8.50
CA SER A 52 23.05 11.16 -7.94
C SER A 52 22.80 12.60 -8.39
N MET A 53 23.83 13.40 -8.65
CA MET A 53 23.65 14.80 -9.10
C MET A 53 23.27 14.93 -10.58
N ASN A 54 23.61 13.95 -11.43
CA ASN A 54 23.26 13.98 -12.86
C ASN A 54 21.91 13.34 -13.21
N LYS A 55 21.26 12.65 -12.23
CA LYS A 55 19.86 12.25 -12.40
C LYS A 55 18.88 13.44 -12.31
N GLU A 56 19.30 14.54 -11.68
CA GLU A 56 18.46 15.75 -11.59
C GLU A 56 18.34 16.53 -12.92
N VAL A 57 19.25 16.33 -13.89
CA VAL A 57 19.27 17.12 -15.13
C VAL A 57 18.52 16.44 -16.29
N LYS A 58 18.09 15.18 -16.16
CA LYS A 58 17.33 14.45 -17.20
C LYS A 58 16.01 13.81 -16.76
N GLN A 59 15.47 14.17 -15.62
CA GLN A 59 14.02 14.06 -15.45
C GLN A 59 13.39 15.30 -16.13
N LYS A 60 13.26 15.26 -17.47
CA LYS A 60 12.14 15.92 -18.11
C LYS A 60 10.94 15.54 -17.30
N ASP A 61 10.22 16.51 -16.73
CA ASP A 61 8.90 16.33 -16.15
C ASP A 61 8.10 15.38 -17.05
N LYS A 62 8.11 14.08 -16.74
CA LYS A 62 7.08 13.20 -17.25
C LYS A 62 5.83 13.79 -16.65
N SER A 63 5.04 14.44 -17.47
CA SER A 63 3.77 14.99 -17.06
C SER A 63 3.05 13.86 -16.28
N PHE A 64 2.87 14.06 -14.98
CA PHE A 64 2.17 13.10 -14.15
C PHE A 64 0.73 13.05 -14.66
N ILE A 65 0.43 12.00 -15.42
CA ILE A 65 -0.89 11.80 -16.02
C ILE A 65 -1.72 11.00 -15.04
N VAL A 66 -2.81 11.59 -14.56
CA VAL A 66 -3.76 10.92 -13.67
C VAL A 66 -4.72 10.13 -14.54
N PRO A 67 -4.82 8.80 -14.35
CA PRO A 67 -5.83 7.99 -15.03
C PRO A 67 -7.24 8.46 -14.66
N THR A 68 -8.19 8.30 -15.56
CA THR A 68 -9.59 8.62 -15.32
C THR A 68 -10.17 7.72 -14.20
N PRO A 69 -11.28 8.12 -13.52
CA PRO A 69 -11.91 7.28 -12.51
C PRO A 69 -12.30 5.89 -13.02
N HIS A 70 -12.71 5.78 -14.29
CA HIS A 70 -13.02 4.49 -14.92
C HIS A 70 -11.79 3.60 -15.06
N GLU A 71 -10.66 4.16 -15.52
CA GLU A 71 -9.40 3.41 -15.63
C GLU A 71 -8.87 2.98 -14.26
N ILE A 72 -9.00 3.85 -13.24
CA ILE A 72 -8.64 3.49 -11.86
C ILE A 72 -9.51 2.33 -11.37
N LYS A 73 -10.85 2.42 -11.55
CA LYS A 73 -11.77 1.35 -11.16
C LYS A 73 -11.47 0.06 -11.89
N GLN A 74 -11.27 0.11 -13.19
CA GLN A 74 -10.91 -1.07 -13.99
C GLN A 74 -9.63 -1.74 -13.47
N TYR A 75 -8.61 -0.97 -13.16
CA TYR A 75 -7.39 -1.51 -12.56
C TYR A 75 -7.65 -2.17 -11.20
N LEU A 76 -8.49 -1.56 -10.36
CA LEU A 76 -8.87 -2.13 -9.06
C LEU A 76 -9.68 -3.43 -9.23
N ASP A 77 -10.55 -3.52 -10.24
CA ASP A 77 -11.32 -4.73 -10.56
C ASP A 77 -10.43 -5.93 -10.92
N GLU A 78 -9.27 -5.67 -11.55
CA GLU A 78 -8.28 -6.69 -11.86
C GLU A 78 -7.50 -7.23 -10.63
N HIS A 79 -7.51 -6.50 -9.51
CA HIS A 79 -6.70 -6.81 -8.33
C HIS A 79 -7.52 -7.19 -7.10
N VAL A 80 -8.73 -6.66 -6.97
CA VAL A 80 -9.61 -6.86 -5.81
C VAL A 80 -10.98 -7.32 -6.29
N ILE A 81 -11.49 -8.38 -5.72
CA ILE A 81 -12.82 -8.93 -6.04
C ILE A 81 -13.90 -8.19 -5.25
N GLY A 82 -15.03 -7.91 -5.89
CA GLY A 82 -16.15 -7.21 -5.27
C GLY A 82 -15.86 -5.75 -4.91
N GLN A 83 -16.51 -5.22 -3.89
CA GLN A 83 -16.30 -3.88 -3.33
C GLN A 83 -16.59 -2.72 -4.32
N ASP A 84 -17.59 -2.86 -5.19
CA ASP A 84 -17.85 -1.94 -6.30
C ASP A 84 -18.10 -0.49 -5.86
N MET A 85 -18.86 -0.29 -4.78
CA MET A 85 -19.12 1.05 -4.23
C MET A 85 -17.85 1.69 -3.69
N ALA A 86 -17.07 0.94 -2.92
CA ALA A 86 -15.78 1.42 -2.40
C ALA A 86 -14.82 1.78 -3.52
N LYS A 87 -14.65 0.93 -4.53
CA LYS A 87 -13.81 1.18 -5.70
C LYS A 87 -14.24 2.44 -6.46
N THR A 88 -15.53 2.61 -6.68
CA THR A 88 -16.07 3.80 -7.38
C THR A 88 -15.77 5.07 -6.60
N ARG A 89 -16.07 5.11 -5.29
CA ARG A 89 -15.80 6.27 -4.42
C ARG A 89 -14.31 6.58 -4.35
N LEU A 90 -13.47 5.56 -4.17
CA LEU A 90 -12.02 5.70 -4.12
C LEU A 90 -11.46 6.23 -5.45
N SER A 91 -11.92 5.70 -6.59
CA SER A 91 -11.44 6.14 -7.91
C SER A 91 -11.71 7.62 -8.15
N VAL A 92 -12.91 8.10 -7.79
CA VAL A 92 -13.27 9.53 -7.90
C VAL A 92 -12.46 10.38 -6.92
N ALA A 93 -12.34 9.94 -5.66
CA ALA A 93 -11.60 10.66 -4.62
C ALA A 93 -10.12 10.85 -4.99
N VAL A 94 -9.48 9.78 -5.42
CA VAL A 94 -8.07 9.77 -5.84
C VAL A 94 -7.86 10.65 -7.08
N TYR A 95 -8.71 10.50 -8.07
CA TYR A 95 -8.66 11.35 -9.27
C TYR A 95 -8.76 12.84 -8.92
N ASN A 96 -9.73 13.23 -8.10
CA ASN A 96 -9.92 14.62 -7.69
C ASN A 96 -8.72 15.14 -6.88
N HIS A 97 -8.16 14.32 -5.98
CA HIS A 97 -6.96 14.68 -5.21
C HIS A 97 -5.78 15.00 -6.14
N TYR A 98 -5.42 14.09 -7.05
CA TYR A 98 -4.26 14.30 -7.92
C TYR A 98 -4.50 15.37 -8.98
N LYS A 99 -5.72 15.59 -9.42
CA LYS A 99 -6.09 16.72 -10.27
C LYS A 99 -5.84 18.06 -9.57
N ARG A 100 -6.15 18.14 -8.25
CA ARG A 100 -5.82 19.29 -7.41
C ARG A 100 -4.31 19.49 -7.32
N VAL A 101 -3.54 18.42 -7.07
CA VAL A 101 -2.07 18.46 -6.97
C VAL A 101 -1.43 18.96 -8.26
N ILE A 102 -1.89 18.49 -9.43
CA ILE A 102 -1.38 18.94 -10.73
C ILE A 102 -1.71 20.42 -10.95
N LYS A 103 -2.94 20.86 -10.64
CA LYS A 103 -3.33 22.26 -10.77
C LYS A 103 -2.46 23.18 -9.89
N ALA A 104 -2.16 22.74 -8.67
CA ALA A 104 -1.31 23.50 -7.74
C ALA A 104 0.16 23.60 -8.22
N SER A 105 0.69 22.58 -8.89
CA SER A 105 2.06 22.60 -9.44
C SER A 105 2.20 23.47 -10.71
N ASN A 106 1.12 23.65 -11.47
CA ASN A 106 1.10 24.46 -12.68
C ASN A 106 0.83 25.96 -12.40
N LYS A 107 1.68 26.62 -11.61
CA LYS A 107 1.58 28.04 -11.22
C LYS A 107 1.50 29.07 -12.38
N LYS A 108 1.35 28.64 -13.62
CA LYS A 108 1.17 29.51 -14.80
C LYS A 108 -0.30 29.86 -15.10
N SER A 109 -1.27 29.31 -14.37
CA SER A 109 -2.67 29.70 -14.54
C SER A 109 -2.90 31.09 -13.92
N LYS A 110 -3.39 31.99 -14.75
CA LYS A 110 -3.68 33.39 -14.48
C LYS A 110 -4.43 33.59 -13.17
N LYS A 111 -4.18 34.73 -12.50
CA LYS A 111 -4.80 35.27 -11.26
C LYS A 111 -6.35 35.34 -11.21
N SER A 112 -7.08 34.54 -11.94
CA SER A 112 -8.55 34.68 -12.10
C SER A 112 -9.38 33.55 -11.46
N ASP A 113 -8.77 32.50 -10.88
CA ASP A 113 -9.56 31.45 -10.20
C ASP A 113 -9.70 31.76 -8.70
N GLU A 114 -10.83 32.32 -8.33
CA GLU A 114 -11.19 32.58 -6.93
C GLU A 114 -11.52 31.31 -6.14
N VAL A 115 -11.77 30.16 -6.83
CA VAL A 115 -12.16 28.90 -6.21
C VAL A 115 -10.95 28.04 -5.88
N THR A 116 -10.71 27.82 -4.60
CA THR A 116 -9.70 26.89 -4.08
C THR A 116 -10.33 25.53 -3.81
N ILE A 117 -9.69 24.45 -4.31
CA ILE A 117 -10.12 23.08 -4.05
C ILE A 117 -9.44 22.62 -2.76
N GLU A 118 -10.23 22.30 -1.76
CA GLU A 118 -9.73 21.83 -0.45
C GLU A 118 -9.18 20.40 -0.52
N LYS A 119 -8.31 20.08 0.44
CA LYS A 119 -7.79 18.73 0.62
C LYS A 119 -8.90 17.82 1.14
N SER A 120 -9.04 16.65 0.52
CA SER A 120 -10.02 15.63 0.91
C SER A 120 -9.31 14.33 1.19
N ASN A 121 -9.28 13.89 2.45
CA ASN A 121 -8.76 12.59 2.82
C ASN A 121 -9.92 11.57 2.88
N ILE A 122 -9.58 10.30 2.98
CA ILE A 122 -10.52 9.19 2.82
C ILE A 122 -10.58 8.36 4.10
N LEU A 123 -11.78 7.97 4.51
CA LEU A 123 -12.02 6.98 5.56
C LEU A 123 -12.63 5.72 4.95
N MET A 124 -11.99 4.57 5.18
CA MET A 124 -12.44 3.25 4.74
C MET A 124 -12.87 2.43 5.94
N ILE A 125 -14.13 1.99 5.97
CA ILE A 125 -14.72 1.22 7.06
C ILE A 125 -15.03 -0.19 6.55
N GLY A 126 -14.75 -1.21 7.35
CA GLY A 126 -15.09 -2.60 7.00
C GLY A 126 -14.29 -3.60 7.80
N ASP A 127 -14.78 -4.81 7.87
CA ASP A 127 -14.22 -5.90 8.67
C ASP A 127 -12.75 -6.19 8.31
N THR A 128 -12.06 -6.89 9.19
CA THR A 128 -10.69 -7.32 8.92
C THR A 128 -10.65 -8.32 7.76
N GLY A 129 -9.70 -8.13 6.83
CA GLY A 129 -9.52 -9.07 5.71
C GLY A 129 -10.38 -8.81 4.48
N VAL A 130 -11.23 -7.77 4.43
CA VAL A 130 -12.08 -7.44 3.26
C VAL A 130 -11.36 -6.72 2.12
N GLY A 131 -10.05 -6.43 2.24
CA GLY A 131 -9.25 -5.86 1.15
C GLY A 131 -8.91 -4.37 1.27
N LYS A 132 -9.16 -3.68 2.41
CA LYS A 132 -8.87 -2.24 2.62
C LYS A 132 -7.44 -1.86 2.21
N THR A 133 -6.45 -2.54 2.76
CA THR A 133 -5.03 -2.29 2.50
C THR A 133 -4.64 -2.58 1.05
N GLU A 134 -5.21 -3.61 0.44
CA GLU A 134 -4.91 -3.99 -0.95
C GLU A 134 -5.47 -2.97 -1.95
N LEU A 135 -6.64 -2.40 -1.70
CA LEU A 135 -7.19 -1.29 -2.48
C LEU A 135 -6.24 -0.08 -2.49
N ALA A 136 -5.79 0.36 -1.31
CA ALA A 136 -4.88 1.50 -1.19
C ALA A 136 -3.52 1.21 -1.86
N ARG A 137 -2.97 0.02 -1.68
CA ARG A 137 -1.71 -0.41 -2.32
C ARG A 137 -1.82 -0.46 -3.84
N SER A 138 -2.93 -0.97 -4.36
CA SER A 138 -3.19 -1.05 -5.81
C SER A 138 -3.28 0.35 -6.42
N ILE A 139 -3.94 1.30 -5.76
CA ILE A 139 -3.98 2.71 -6.17
C ILE A 139 -2.57 3.32 -6.24
N ALA A 140 -1.78 3.13 -5.20
CA ALA A 140 -0.41 3.68 -5.15
C ALA A 140 0.48 3.09 -6.26
N LYS A 141 0.35 1.80 -6.55
CA LYS A 141 1.04 1.13 -7.66
C LYS A 141 0.62 1.67 -9.02
N LEU A 142 -0.68 1.84 -9.26
CA LEU A 142 -1.20 2.39 -10.51
C LEU A 142 -0.67 3.79 -10.78
N LEU A 143 -0.64 4.62 -9.74
CA LEU A 143 -0.20 6.01 -9.83
C LEU A 143 1.33 6.15 -9.79
N ASN A 144 2.04 5.07 -9.45
CA ASN A 144 3.49 5.07 -9.25
C ASN A 144 3.96 6.18 -8.30
N VAL A 145 3.32 6.26 -7.13
CA VAL A 145 3.65 7.23 -6.07
C VAL A 145 4.17 6.52 -4.84
N PRO A 146 5.01 7.21 -4.00
CA PRO A 146 5.45 6.67 -2.72
C PRO A 146 4.27 6.27 -1.84
N PHE A 147 4.36 5.11 -1.21
CA PHE A 147 3.30 4.53 -0.40
C PHE A 147 3.83 3.98 0.91
N VAL A 148 3.18 4.37 2.01
CA VAL A 148 3.51 3.89 3.35
C VAL A 148 2.26 3.40 4.05
N ILE A 149 2.40 2.30 4.77
CA ILE A 149 1.40 1.79 5.71
C ILE A 149 1.87 2.14 7.11
N ALA A 150 1.02 2.78 7.88
CA ALA A 150 1.21 3.05 9.29
C ALA A 150 0.06 2.43 10.09
N ASP A 151 0.39 1.88 11.25
CA ASP A 151 -0.58 1.35 12.20
C ASP A 151 -0.84 2.41 13.27
N ALA A 152 -2.10 2.83 13.41
CA ALA A 152 -2.49 3.86 14.36
C ALA A 152 -2.22 3.44 15.82
N THR A 153 -2.22 2.14 16.11
CA THR A 153 -1.97 1.62 17.47
C THR A 153 -0.51 1.75 17.90
N SER A 154 0.42 1.85 16.95
CA SER A 154 1.84 2.05 17.22
C SER A 154 2.20 3.50 17.52
N LEU A 155 1.29 4.44 17.20
CA LEU A 155 1.52 5.86 17.33
C LEU A 155 1.27 6.35 18.76
N THR A 156 2.08 7.29 19.20
CA THR A 156 1.96 7.98 20.49
C THR A 156 2.05 9.49 20.36
N GLN A 157 1.57 10.21 21.36
CA GLN A 157 1.77 11.65 21.43
C GLN A 157 3.27 11.94 21.54
N ALA A 158 3.75 12.98 20.86
CA ALA A 158 5.15 13.40 20.89
C ALA A 158 5.70 13.52 22.32
N GLY A 159 6.86 12.87 22.56
CA GLY A 159 7.53 12.85 23.86
C GLY A 159 7.22 11.66 24.76
N TYR A 160 6.39 10.73 24.33
CA TYR A 160 6.12 9.45 25.03
C TYR A 160 6.81 8.28 24.32
N VAL A 161 6.81 7.11 24.98
CA VAL A 161 7.39 5.88 24.40
C VAL A 161 6.47 5.35 23.31
N GLY A 162 6.97 5.30 22.07
CA GLY A 162 6.26 4.85 20.89
C GLY A 162 6.76 5.59 19.64
N GLU A 163 6.08 5.39 18.51
CA GLU A 163 6.37 6.14 17.29
C GLU A 163 5.63 7.49 17.31
N ASP A 164 6.35 8.56 17.09
CA ASP A 164 5.73 9.89 16.91
C ASP A 164 4.89 9.89 15.61
N VAL A 165 3.81 10.67 15.59
CA VAL A 165 2.92 10.79 14.42
C VAL A 165 3.69 11.23 13.16
N GLU A 166 4.73 12.05 13.31
CA GLU A 166 5.59 12.54 12.25
C GLU A 166 6.48 11.44 11.64
N SER A 167 6.67 10.31 12.32
CA SER A 167 7.48 9.17 11.83
C SER A 167 6.95 8.62 10.51
N MET A 168 5.64 8.71 10.26
CA MET A 168 5.02 8.31 8.98
C MET A 168 5.59 9.10 7.79
N LEU A 169 5.87 10.40 7.99
CA LEU A 169 6.46 11.24 6.95
C LEU A 169 7.92 10.88 6.68
N THR A 170 8.67 10.50 7.72
CA THR A 170 10.04 9.98 7.57
C THR A 170 10.04 8.68 6.75
N LYS A 171 9.11 7.75 7.06
CA LYS A 171 8.93 6.51 6.28
C LYS A 171 8.56 6.83 4.82
N LEU A 172 7.69 7.84 4.59
CA LEU A 172 7.29 8.25 3.25
C LEU A 172 8.45 8.87 2.46
N LEU A 173 9.28 9.68 3.12
CA LEU A 173 10.49 10.24 2.51
C LEU A 173 11.49 9.14 2.11
N GLN A 174 11.64 8.09 2.90
CA GLN A 174 12.45 6.93 2.56
C GLN A 174 11.87 6.15 1.37
N ALA A 175 10.54 5.94 1.34
CA ALA A 175 9.86 5.32 0.21
C ALA A 175 9.99 6.15 -1.10
N ALA A 176 10.31 7.44 -0.97
CA ALA A 176 10.60 8.36 -2.07
C ALA A 176 12.12 8.51 -2.34
N ASP A 177 12.96 7.60 -1.85
CA ASP A 177 14.43 7.67 -1.99
C ASP A 177 15.03 9.02 -1.55
N GLY A 178 14.42 9.68 -0.57
CA GLY A 178 14.84 10.98 -0.05
C GLY A 178 14.40 12.19 -0.89
N ASN A 179 13.60 11.97 -1.93
CA ASN A 179 13.07 13.06 -2.77
C ASN A 179 11.82 13.67 -2.13
N ILE A 180 11.96 14.89 -1.58
CA ILE A 180 10.89 15.61 -0.89
C ILE A 180 9.67 15.84 -1.81
N LYS A 181 9.89 16.23 -3.07
CA LYS A 181 8.78 16.51 -4.02
C LYS A 181 7.97 15.26 -4.36
N GLU A 182 8.62 14.11 -4.44
CA GLU A 182 7.94 12.82 -4.63
C GLU A 182 7.21 12.41 -3.36
N ALA A 183 7.84 12.56 -2.17
CA ALA A 183 7.20 12.29 -0.88
C ALA A 183 5.92 13.13 -0.69
N GLU A 184 5.94 14.41 -1.02
CA GLU A 184 4.78 15.31 -0.95
C GLU A 184 3.61 14.92 -1.86
N ARG A 185 3.81 14.01 -2.83
CA ARG A 185 2.76 13.44 -3.70
C ARG A 185 2.36 12.03 -3.31
N GLY A 186 2.93 11.52 -2.23
CA GLY A 186 2.73 10.16 -1.77
C GLY A 186 1.36 9.91 -1.14
N ILE A 187 1.13 8.64 -0.81
CA ILE A 187 -0.06 8.17 -0.10
C ILE A 187 0.38 7.56 1.23
N ILE A 188 -0.25 7.99 2.32
CA ILE A 188 -0.14 7.37 3.64
C ILE A 188 -1.44 6.63 3.93
N PHE A 189 -1.33 5.31 4.10
CA PHE A 189 -2.42 4.47 4.56
C PHE A 189 -2.29 4.26 6.06
N LEU A 190 -3.21 4.84 6.83
CA LEU A 190 -3.26 4.72 8.27
C LEU A 190 -4.30 3.66 8.65
N ASP A 191 -3.82 2.49 9.07
CA ASP A 191 -4.69 1.38 9.48
C ASP A 191 -5.06 1.47 10.96
N GLU A 192 -6.16 0.83 11.32
CA GLU A 192 -6.67 0.71 12.70
C GLU A 192 -6.97 2.04 13.41
N ILE A 193 -7.42 3.07 12.68
CA ILE A 193 -7.74 4.39 13.26
C ILE A 193 -8.85 4.30 14.32
N ASP A 194 -9.75 3.32 14.22
CA ASP A 194 -10.81 3.04 15.18
C ASP A 194 -10.29 2.70 16.59
N LYS A 195 -9.05 2.21 16.70
CA LYS A 195 -8.41 1.91 17.98
C LYS A 195 -7.99 3.17 18.75
N LEU A 196 -7.91 4.33 18.07
CA LEU A 196 -7.70 5.64 18.71
C LEU A 196 -8.97 6.23 19.29
N ALA A 197 -10.14 5.62 19.06
CA ALA A 197 -11.41 6.11 19.55
C ALA A 197 -11.44 6.18 21.09
N ARG A 198 -12.02 7.24 21.63
CA ARG A 198 -12.21 7.39 23.07
C ARG A 198 -13.10 6.27 23.59
N LYS A 199 -12.59 5.48 24.54
CA LYS A 199 -13.36 4.44 25.25
C LYS A 199 -14.00 5.04 26.50
N GLY A 200 -15.31 5.34 26.42
CA GLY A 200 -16.14 5.66 27.60
C GLY A 200 -16.33 7.14 27.94
N LYS A 201 -17.46 7.43 28.63
CA LYS A 201 -17.88 8.76 29.06
C LYS A 201 -17.20 9.24 30.36
N ASN A 202 -16.33 8.45 30.97
CA ASN A 202 -15.68 8.87 32.21
C ASN A 202 -14.46 9.74 31.86
N PRO A 203 -14.46 11.05 32.22
CA PRO A 203 -13.28 11.87 32.15
C PRO A 203 -12.30 11.38 33.22
N SER A 204 -11.45 10.41 32.88
CA SER A 204 -10.32 10.11 33.74
C SER A 204 -9.43 11.33 33.79
N ILE A 205 -8.99 11.71 34.99
CA ILE A 205 -8.12 12.85 35.27
C ILE A 205 -6.74 12.74 34.59
N THR A 206 -6.43 11.55 34.08
CA THR A 206 -5.21 11.25 33.33
C THR A 206 -5.40 11.53 31.84
N ARG A 207 -4.52 12.36 31.29
CA ARG A 207 -4.47 12.71 29.87
C ARG A 207 -4.30 11.43 29.04
N ASP A 208 -5.22 11.15 28.12
CA ASP A 208 -5.13 10.02 27.20
C ASP A 208 -4.09 10.30 26.13
N VAL A 209 -2.87 9.79 26.34
CA VAL A 209 -1.72 9.98 25.43
C VAL A 209 -1.69 9.03 24.26
N SER A 210 -2.49 7.96 24.30
CA SER A 210 -2.57 6.92 23.26
C SER A 210 -3.78 7.05 22.35
N GLY A 211 -4.83 7.73 22.77
CA GLY A 211 -6.06 7.94 21.99
C GLY A 211 -6.20 9.37 21.52
N GLU A 212 -6.76 10.25 22.35
CA GLU A 212 -7.05 11.63 21.97
C GLU A 212 -5.78 12.44 21.63
N GLY A 213 -4.68 12.25 22.37
CA GLY A 213 -3.42 12.93 22.10
C GLY A 213 -2.86 12.61 20.70
N VAL A 214 -2.97 11.35 20.26
CA VAL A 214 -2.58 10.95 18.91
C VAL A 214 -3.54 11.54 17.88
N GLN A 215 -4.85 11.53 18.13
CA GLN A 215 -5.82 12.14 17.22
C GLN A 215 -5.52 13.64 17.00
N GLN A 216 -5.16 14.40 18.05
CA GLN A 216 -4.77 15.79 17.91
C GLN A 216 -3.47 15.99 17.11
N GLY A 217 -2.49 15.07 17.27
CA GLY A 217 -1.27 15.07 16.45
C GLY A 217 -1.55 14.82 14.97
N LEU A 218 -2.42 13.84 14.67
CA LEU A 218 -2.83 13.51 13.31
C LEU A 218 -3.56 14.66 12.61
N LEU A 219 -4.32 15.47 13.36
CA LEU A 219 -5.10 16.56 12.80
C LEU A 219 -4.23 17.52 11.98
N LYS A 220 -3.05 17.89 12.48
CA LYS A 220 -2.11 18.77 11.77
C LYS A 220 -1.69 18.21 10.41
N LEU A 221 -1.45 16.89 10.33
CA LEU A 221 -1.04 16.23 9.09
C LEU A 221 -2.21 16.14 8.10
N LEU A 222 -3.41 15.86 8.61
CA LEU A 222 -4.62 15.75 7.79
C LEU A 222 -5.06 17.10 7.21
N GLU A 223 -4.89 18.18 7.95
CA GLU A 223 -5.19 19.55 7.51
C GLU A 223 -4.25 20.04 6.42
N GLY A 224 -2.99 19.70 6.54
CA GLY A 224 -1.91 20.16 5.68
C GLY A 224 -1.07 21.22 6.39
N ALA A 225 0.17 20.85 6.69
CA ALA A 225 1.14 21.70 7.38
C ALA A 225 2.55 21.40 6.87
N ASP A 226 3.45 22.34 7.12
CA ASP A 226 4.88 22.13 6.99
C ASP A 226 5.39 21.45 8.26
N VAL A 227 5.94 20.25 8.11
CA VAL A 227 6.39 19.40 9.20
C VAL A 227 7.89 19.12 9.06
N SER A 228 8.65 19.38 10.11
CA SER A 228 10.07 19.07 10.15
C SER A 228 10.27 17.62 10.58
N VAL A 229 10.90 16.80 9.72
CA VAL A 229 11.14 15.38 9.95
C VAL A 229 12.61 15.05 9.80
N GLN A 230 13.05 13.98 10.47
CA GLN A 230 14.40 13.46 10.31
C GLN A 230 14.55 12.81 8.92
N LYS A 231 15.69 13.05 8.26
CA LYS A 231 15.99 12.45 6.96
C LYS A 231 16.21 10.94 7.03
N LYS A 232 16.63 10.42 8.18
CA LYS A 232 16.84 8.98 8.44
C LYS A 232 16.07 8.52 9.65
N LEU A 233 15.50 7.31 9.59
CA LEU A 233 14.94 6.63 10.76
C LEU A 233 16.07 6.21 11.70
N GLY A 234 15.97 6.54 13.00
CA GLY A 234 16.92 6.16 14.02
C GLY A 234 16.68 6.89 15.34
N ARG A 235 17.53 6.62 16.32
CA ARG A 235 17.54 7.44 17.56
C ARG A 235 17.92 8.86 17.21
N ARG A 236 17.18 9.84 17.79
CA ARG A 236 17.47 11.27 17.63
C ARG A 236 18.90 11.58 18.08
N ASN A 237 19.77 11.92 17.13
CA ASN A 237 21.10 12.44 17.40
C ASN A 237 21.11 13.96 17.17
N PRO A 238 21.92 14.72 17.91
CA PRO A 238 22.03 16.17 17.72
C PRO A 238 22.53 16.59 16.33
N THR A 239 23.15 15.64 15.59
CA THR A 239 23.72 15.86 14.25
C THR A 239 22.81 15.41 13.12
N ASP A 240 21.55 15.00 13.41
CA ASP A 240 20.63 14.53 12.38
C ASP A 240 20.17 15.70 11.49
N GLU A 241 20.16 15.45 10.18
CA GLU A 241 19.61 16.40 9.21
C GLU A 241 18.08 16.35 9.24
N TYR A 242 17.48 17.52 9.49
CA TYR A 242 16.03 17.71 9.40
C TYR A 242 15.67 18.29 8.04
N VAL A 243 14.56 17.83 7.49
CA VAL A 243 13.96 18.37 6.27
C VAL A 243 12.50 18.72 6.53
N THR A 244 12.00 19.76 5.87
CA THR A 244 10.60 20.14 5.95
C THR A 244 9.82 19.52 4.83
N ILE A 245 8.71 18.83 5.16
CA ILE A 245 7.77 18.22 4.22
C ILE A 245 6.42 18.91 4.37
N ASN A 246 5.85 19.32 3.25
CA ASN A 246 4.51 19.91 3.21
C ASN A 246 3.46 18.81 2.98
N THR A 247 2.54 18.63 3.94
CA THR A 247 1.54 17.56 3.89
C THR A 247 0.29 17.90 3.07
N ASN A 248 0.17 19.11 2.51
CA ASN A 248 -1.01 19.53 1.74
C ASN A 248 -1.35 18.61 0.56
N ASN A 249 -0.33 18.09 -0.11
CA ASN A 249 -0.48 17.25 -1.31
C ASN A 249 -0.36 15.76 -1.03
N ILE A 250 -0.07 15.36 0.22
CA ILE A 250 -0.09 13.96 0.63
C ILE A 250 -1.53 13.50 0.81
N LEU A 251 -1.88 12.37 0.19
CA LEU A 251 -3.19 11.74 0.38
C LEU A 251 -3.16 10.83 1.60
N PHE A 252 -4.02 11.10 2.58
CA PHE A 252 -4.24 10.19 3.70
C PHE A 252 -5.47 9.34 3.45
N ILE A 253 -5.29 8.03 3.55
CA ILE A 253 -6.34 7.03 3.52
C ILE A 253 -6.36 6.36 4.88
N CYS A 254 -7.32 6.71 5.72
CA CYS A 254 -7.50 6.12 7.03
C CYS A 254 -8.39 4.89 6.93
N SER A 255 -8.13 3.84 7.70
CA SER A 255 -8.96 2.64 7.71
C SER A 255 -9.17 2.07 9.11
N GLY A 256 -10.29 1.37 9.31
CA GLY A 256 -10.59 0.68 10.55
C GLY A 256 -11.69 -0.36 10.39
N ALA A 257 -11.77 -1.29 11.34
CA ALA A 257 -12.86 -2.25 11.42
C ALA A 257 -14.13 -1.61 11.98
N PHE A 258 -13.97 -0.69 12.94
CA PHE A 258 -15.07 -0.01 13.64
C PHE A 258 -16.04 -0.99 14.29
N ASP A 259 -15.50 -1.94 15.05
CA ASP A 259 -16.30 -2.95 15.76
C ASP A 259 -17.37 -2.27 16.64
N GLY A 260 -18.64 -2.67 16.45
CA GLY A 260 -19.77 -2.07 17.16
C GLY A 260 -20.41 -0.84 16.48
N LEU A 261 -19.84 -0.32 15.39
CA LEU A 261 -20.42 0.80 14.65
C LEU A 261 -21.82 0.45 14.08
N ARG A 262 -22.04 -0.81 13.69
CA ARG A 262 -23.35 -1.31 13.24
C ARG A 262 -24.43 -1.03 14.26
N GLY A 263 -24.18 -1.29 15.56
CA GLY A 263 -25.14 -1.01 16.64
C GLY A 263 -25.42 0.48 16.85
N ILE A 264 -24.46 1.36 16.56
CA ILE A 264 -24.66 2.81 16.59
C ILE A 264 -25.58 3.25 15.45
N ILE A 265 -25.35 2.74 14.24
CA ILE A 265 -26.19 3.02 13.06
C ILE A 265 -27.61 2.53 13.30
N GLU A 266 -27.77 1.30 13.77
CA GLU A 266 -29.05 0.69 14.12
C GLU A 266 -29.80 1.54 15.16
N SER A 267 -29.16 1.92 16.26
CA SER A 267 -29.76 2.77 17.29
C SER A 267 -30.19 4.14 16.76
N ARG A 268 -29.47 4.71 15.78
CA ARG A 268 -29.84 5.96 15.13
C ARG A 268 -31.06 5.77 14.22
N MET A 269 -31.10 4.68 13.48
CA MET A 269 -32.22 4.38 12.57
C MET A 269 -33.49 4.11 13.39
N ASN A 270 -33.43 3.30 14.41
CA ASN A 270 -34.57 2.95 15.27
C ASN A 270 -35.10 4.17 16.05
N LYS A 271 -34.26 5.12 16.47
CA LYS A 271 -34.71 6.36 17.14
C LYS A 271 -35.59 7.26 16.26
N ARG A 272 -35.51 7.13 14.94
CA ARG A 272 -36.36 7.88 14.02
C ARG A 272 -37.81 7.35 13.92
N GLU A 273 -38.05 6.14 14.43
CA GLU A 273 -39.35 5.51 14.41
C GLU A 273 -40.27 5.97 15.58
N ILE A 274 -39.74 6.65 16.61
CA ILE A 274 -40.49 7.17 17.74
C ILE A 274 -41.03 8.57 17.41
N GLY A 275 -41.93 8.66 16.47
CA GLY A 275 -42.63 9.93 16.15
C GLY A 275 -43.28 9.87 14.77
N PHE A 276 -44.58 9.59 14.75
CA PHE A 276 -45.44 9.52 13.55
C PHE A 276 -44.88 8.58 12.44
N ILE A 277 -45.29 7.33 12.56
CA ILE A 277 -45.00 6.25 11.60
C ILE A 277 -45.58 6.64 10.24
N ARG A 278 -44.72 6.98 9.28
CA ARG A 278 -44.95 6.60 7.90
C ARG A 278 -44.18 5.30 7.70
N PRO A 279 -44.79 4.19 7.30
CA PRO A 279 -44.07 3.02 6.86
C PRO A 279 -43.31 3.45 5.60
N ASN A 280 -42.03 3.83 5.74
CA ASN A 280 -41.16 3.97 4.61
C ASN A 280 -40.79 2.55 4.18
N GLU A 281 -41.18 2.22 2.95
CA GLU A 281 -40.86 0.98 2.28
C GLU A 281 -39.33 0.69 2.22
N ASP A 282 -38.49 1.69 2.55
CA ASP A 282 -37.03 1.61 2.49
C ASP A 282 -36.34 0.93 3.71
N THR A 283 -37.07 0.61 4.80
CA THR A 283 -36.48 -0.04 5.99
C THR A 283 -36.60 -1.57 5.98
N ALA A 284 -37.34 -2.14 5.04
CA ALA A 284 -37.61 -3.58 4.99
C ALA A 284 -36.39 -4.43 4.60
N ASP A 285 -35.35 -3.83 3.98
CA ASP A 285 -34.20 -4.54 3.45
C ASP A 285 -32.87 -4.31 4.23
N VAL A 286 -32.95 -3.70 5.43
CA VAL A 286 -31.74 -3.44 6.23
C VAL A 286 -31.36 -4.70 6.99
N THR A 287 -30.31 -5.37 6.54
CA THR A 287 -29.72 -6.53 7.20
C THR A 287 -28.44 -6.10 7.94
N GLU A 288 -27.99 -6.92 8.88
CA GLU A 288 -26.72 -6.69 9.58
C GLU A 288 -25.51 -6.57 8.60
N GLU A 289 -25.59 -7.26 7.47
CA GLU A 289 -24.55 -7.27 6.44
C GLU A 289 -24.47 -5.96 5.66
N ASN A 290 -25.61 -5.31 5.36
CA ASN A 290 -25.65 -4.10 4.55
C ASN A 290 -25.73 -2.80 5.39
N MET A 291 -25.71 -2.89 6.71
CA MET A 291 -25.88 -1.75 7.61
C MET A 291 -24.82 -0.66 7.44
N LEU A 292 -23.57 -1.03 7.09
CA LEU A 292 -22.48 -0.08 6.90
C LEU A 292 -22.72 0.89 5.72
N GLN A 293 -23.61 0.58 4.78
CA GLN A 293 -23.97 1.50 3.70
C GLN A 293 -24.63 2.80 4.19
N TYR A 294 -25.24 2.76 5.36
CA TYR A 294 -25.91 3.90 5.99
C TYR A 294 -25.03 4.73 6.91
N VAL A 295 -23.73 4.40 6.98
CA VAL A 295 -22.78 5.12 7.84
C VAL A 295 -22.68 6.59 7.46
N ASN A 296 -22.65 7.45 8.46
CA ASN A 296 -22.45 8.88 8.30
C ASN A 296 -21.40 9.44 9.29
N ALA A 297 -21.08 10.71 9.15
CA ALA A 297 -20.09 11.39 9.99
C ALA A 297 -20.46 11.42 11.47
N GLU A 298 -21.77 11.49 11.79
CA GLU A 298 -22.25 11.52 13.18
C GLU A 298 -22.06 10.18 13.89
N ASP A 299 -22.24 9.05 13.18
CA ASP A 299 -22.00 7.71 13.70
C ASP A 299 -20.52 7.54 14.11
N ILE A 300 -19.58 8.09 13.32
CA ILE A 300 -18.15 8.02 13.56
C ILE A 300 -17.76 8.87 14.76
N LYS A 301 -18.38 10.06 14.94
CA LYS A 301 -18.20 10.87 16.14
C LYS A 301 -18.75 10.16 17.38
N GLN A 302 -19.92 9.56 17.26
CA GLN A 302 -20.51 8.80 18.36
C GLN A 302 -19.68 7.57 18.72
N TYR A 303 -18.97 6.99 17.76
CA TYR A 303 -18.01 5.90 17.98
C TYR A 303 -16.80 6.33 18.83
N GLY A 304 -16.40 7.61 18.77
CA GLY A 304 -15.33 8.17 19.59
C GLY A 304 -14.18 8.82 18.82
N ILE A 305 -14.31 9.02 17.51
CA ILE A 305 -13.37 9.84 16.73
C ILE A 305 -13.75 11.31 16.90
N ILE A 306 -12.76 12.16 17.17
CA ILE A 306 -13.01 13.60 17.39
C ILE A 306 -13.59 14.26 16.14
N SER A 307 -14.48 15.26 16.36
CA SER A 307 -15.22 15.95 15.29
C SER A 307 -14.30 16.58 14.24
N GLU A 308 -13.15 17.07 14.67
CA GLU A 308 -12.15 17.74 13.84
C GLU A 308 -11.56 16.77 12.83
N ILE A 309 -11.19 15.55 13.25
CA ILE A 309 -10.70 14.50 12.33
C ILE A 309 -11.80 14.07 11.35
N VAL A 310 -13.03 13.86 11.85
CA VAL A 310 -14.15 13.49 10.98
C VAL A 310 -14.37 14.56 9.91
N GLY A 311 -14.24 15.85 10.27
CA GLY A 311 -14.30 16.95 9.33
C GLY A 311 -13.17 16.96 8.27
N ARG A 312 -12.02 16.34 8.57
CA ARG A 312 -10.88 16.21 7.63
C ARG A 312 -10.86 14.88 6.85
N LEU A 313 -11.85 14.01 7.10
CA LEU A 313 -12.10 12.75 6.38
C LEU A 313 -13.48 12.79 5.70
N PRO A 314 -13.73 13.74 4.78
CA PRO A 314 -15.06 13.97 4.21
C PRO A 314 -15.54 12.81 3.33
N ILE A 315 -14.61 11.98 2.83
CA ILE A 315 -14.94 10.87 1.96
C ILE A 315 -14.97 9.60 2.78
N ILE A 316 -16.17 9.20 3.19
CA ILE A 316 -16.41 7.97 3.92
C ILE A 316 -16.84 6.89 2.93
N THR A 317 -16.16 5.75 2.94
CA THR A 317 -16.54 4.57 2.17
C THR A 317 -16.52 3.34 3.05
N TYR A 318 -17.36 2.38 2.72
CA TYR A 318 -17.46 1.11 3.43
C TYR A 318 -17.12 -0.04 2.48
N LEU A 319 -16.70 -1.15 3.05
CA LEU A 319 -16.44 -2.40 2.35
C LEU A 319 -17.42 -3.46 2.89
N ASP A 320 -18.02 -4.19 1.95
CA ASP A 320 -18.95 -5.27 2.28
C ASP A 320 -18.21 -6.48 2.82
N PRO A 321 -18.86 -7.30 3.67
CA PRO A 321 -18.33 -8.60 4.08
C PRO A 321 -18.08 -9.48 2.85
N LEU A 322 -17.07 -10.36 2.93
CA LEU A 322 -16.74 -11.28 1.84
C LEU A 322 -17.64 -12.52 1.92
N THR A 323 -18.33 -12.82 0.83
CA THR A 323 -19.07 -14.08 0.67
C THR A 323 -18.13 -15.21 0.30
N ASP A 324 -18.58 -16.47 0.44
CA ASP A 324 -17.81 -17.67 0.09
C ASP A 324 -17.44 -17.69 -1.39
N ASP A 325 -18.35 -17.27 -2.25
CA ASP A 325 -18.08 -17.11 -3.68
C ASP A 325 -16.94 -16.11 -3.93
N MET A 326 -16.99 -14.94 -3.27
CA MET A 326 -15.92 -13.96 -3.36
C MET A 326 -14.58 -14.51 -2.87
N LEU A 327 -14.56 -15.29 -1.78
CA LEU A 327 -13.35 -15.92 -1.25
C LEU A 327 -12.75 -16.93 -2.24
N CYS A 328 -13.58 -17.75 -2.90
CA CYS A 328 -13.14 -18.65 -3.97
C CYS A 328 -12.55 -17.87 -5.14
N ARG A 329 -13.20 -16.79 -5.57
CA ARG A 329 -12.72 -15.94 -6.66
C ARG A 329 -11.41 -15.21 -6.30
N ILE A 330 -11.22 -14.79 -5.05
CA ILE A 330 -9.97 -14.17 -4.56
C ILE A 330 -8.78 -15.12 -4.72
N LEU A 331 -8.98 -16.44 -4.60
CA LEU A 331 -7.90 -17.42 -4.79
C LEU A 331 -7.39 -17.44 -6.24
N THR A 332 -8.26 -17.23 -7.23
CA THR A 332 -7.98 -17.57 -8.65
C THR A 332 -8.01 -16.38 -9.61
N GLU A 333 -8.97 -15.44 -9.49
CA GLU A 333 -9.22 -14.41 -10.51
C GLU A 333 -8.19 -13.27 -10.51
N PRO A 334 -7.82 -12.62 -9.38
CA PRO A 334 -6.96 -11.45 -9.40
C PRO A 334 -5.67 -11.68 -10.19
N LYS A 335 -5.13 -10.62 -10.81
CA LYS A 335 -3.85 -10.70 -11.55
C LYS A 335 -2.72 -11.28 -10.72
N ASN A 336 -2.70 -11.00 -9.43
CA ASN A 336 -1.73 -11.52 -8.48
C ASN A 336 -2.39 -12.43 -7.43
N SER A 337 -3.30 -13.32 -7.88
CA SER A 337 -3.98 -14.25 -6.99
C SER A 337 -3.00 -15.23 -6.34
N ILE A 338 -3.38 -15.79 -5.19
CA ILE A 338 -2.54 -16.71 -4.42
C ILE A 338 -2.15 -17.90 -5.29
N ILE A 339 -3.10 -18.50 -5.99
CA ILE A 339 -2.86 -19.68 -6.84
C ILE A 339 -1.89 -19.36 -7.99
N LYS A 340 -2.08 -18.25 -8.70
CA LYS A 340 -1.16 -17.83 -9.78
C LYS A 340 0.27 -17.59 -9.30
N GLN A 341 0.44 -17.16 -8.04
CA GLN A 341 1.78 -17.03 -7.44
C GLN A 341 2.43 -18.41 -7.26
N TYR A 342 1.69 -19.42 -6.77
CA TYR A 342 2.19 -20.78 -6.63
C TYR A 342 2.43 -21.47 -7.99
N GLU A 343 1.52 -21.30 -8.96
CA GLU A 343 1.74 -21.77 -10.33
C GLU A 343 3.06 -21.23 -10.90
N LYS A 344 3.34 -19.94 -10.68
CA LYS A 344 4.60 -19.33 -11.13
C LYS A 344 5.80 -19.89 -10.38
N LEU A 345 5.70 -20.13 -9.06
CA LEU A 345 6.78 -20.70 -8.26
C LEU A 345 7.12 -22.13 -8.73
N PHE A 346 6.11 -22.99 -8.88
CA PHE A 346 6.32 -24.35 -9.39
C PHE A 346 6.85 -24.39 -10.82
N LYS A 347 6.40 -23.45 -11.66
CA LYS A 347 6.90 -23.33 -13.03
C LYS A 347 8.39 -22.97 -13.10
N LEU A 348 8.94 -22.23 -12.12
CA LEU A 348 10.37 -21.96 -12.05
C LEU A 348 11.21 -23.21 -11.80
N ASP A 349 10.60 -24.27 -11.21
CA ASP A 349 11.21 -25.59 -10.99
C ASP A 349 10.81 -26.61 -12.05
N ASP A 350 10.29 -26.17 -13.21
CA ASP A 350 9.77 -27.03 -14.29
C ASP A 350 8.65 -27.99 -13.85
N ILE A 351 7.83 -27.56 -12.91
CA ILE A 351 6.67 -28.30 -12.39
C ILE A 351 5.38 -27.60 -12.82
N THR A 352 4.44 -28.37 -13.38
CA THR A 352 3.09 -27.87 -13.70
C THR A 352 2.16 -28.15 -12.54
N LEU A 353 1.60 -27.09 -11.93
CA LEU A 353 0.61 -27.20 -10.87
C LEU A 353 -0.79 -27.30 -11.48
N LYS A 354 -1.57 -28.30 -11.06
CA LYS A 354 -3.00 -28.42 -11.33
C LYS A 354 -3.76 -28.58 -10.03
N ILE A 355 -4.86 -27.87 -9.89
CA ILE A 355 -5.70 -27.88 -8.69
C ILE A 355 -7.13 -28.17 -9.15
N ASP A 356 -7.78 -29.12 -8.51
CA ASP A 356 -9.18 -29.43 -8.79
C ASP A 356 -10.13 -28.36 -8.24
N ASP A 357 -11.24 -28.12 -8.92
CA ASP A 357 -12.20 -27.08 -8.56
C ASP A 357 -12.84 -27.28 -7.18
N ASP A 358 -12.92 -28.51 -6.69
CA ASP A 358 -13.47 -28.85 -5.37
C ASP A 358 -12.53 -28.52 -4.19
N VAL A 359 -11.27 -28.21 -4.48
CA VAL A 359 -10.28 -27.77 -3.48
C VAL A 359 -10.56 -26.35 -3.01
N TYR A 360 -11.03 -25.46 -3.89
CA TYR A 360 -11.26 -24.05 -3.54
C TYR A 360 -12.34 -23.87 -2.46
N PRO A 361 -13.54 -24.45 -2.59
CA PRO A 361 -14.54 -24.41 -1.53
C PRO A 361 -14.04 -24.99 -0.20
N TYR A 362 -13.22 -26.03 -0.25
CA TYR A 362 -12.63 -26.63 0.97
C TYR A 362 -11.65 -25.67 1.65
N ILE A 363 -10.81 -24.95 0.88
CA ILE A 363 -9.92 -23.92 1.44
C ILE A 363 -10.73 -22.79 2.08
N VAL A 364 -11.83 -22.37 1.46
CA VAL A 364 -12.71 -21.33 1.98
C VAL A 364 -13.40 -21.76 3.27
N GLU A 365 -13.93 -22.99 3.33
CA GLU A 365 -14.49 -23.58 4.54
C GLU A 365 -13.49 -23.51 5.73
N LYS A 366 -12.25 -23.90 5.49
CA LYS A 366 -11.18 -23.83 6.51
C LYS A 366 -10.76 -22.39 6.85
N ALA A 367 -10.87 -21.45 5.93
CA ALA A 367 -10.60 -20.03 6.18
C ALA A 367 -11.67 -19.40 7.10
N GLN A 368 -12.93 -19.76 6.92
CA GLN A 368 -14.03 -19.30 7.75
C GLN A 368 -13.94 -19.80 9.19
N GLU A 369 -13.54 -21.06 9.39
CA GLU A 369 -13.28 -21.59 10.76
C GLU A 369 -12.33 -20.69 11.54
N ASN A 370 -11.36 -20.04 10.86
CA ASN A 370 -10.39 -19.14 11.47
C ASN A 370 -10.88 -17.70 11.69
N LYS A 371 -12.05 -17.30 11.17
CA LYS A 371 -12.64 -15.95 11.28
C LYS A 371 -11.70 -14.79 10.86
N LEU A 372 -10.73 -15.04 9.99
CA LEU A 372 -9.72 -14.05 9.54
C LEU A 372 -9.98 -13.52 8.13
N GLY A 373 -11.13 -13.84 7.53
CA GLY A 373 -11.48 -13.44 6.17
C GLY A 373 -10.43 -13.90 5.14
N ALA A 374 -10.18 -13.10 4.10
CA ALA A 374 -9.23 -13.46 3.04
C ALA A 374 -7.77 -13.60 3.54
N ARG A 375 -7.41 -13.09 4.72
CA ARG A 375 -6.05 -13.26 5.29
C ARG A 375 -5.73 -14.72 5.59
N ALA A 376 -6.73 -15.51 5.99
CA ALA A 376 -6.55 -16.95 6.29
C ALA A 376 -6.21 -17.77 5.03
N LEU A 377 -6.72 -17.37 3.86
CA LEU A 377 -6.56 -18.12 2.62
C LEU A 377 -5.09 -18.39 2.28
N ARG A 378 -4.23 -17.37 2.41
CA ARG A 378 -2.80 -17.53 2.11
C ARG A 378 -2.14 -18.57 3.02
N GLY A 379 -2.37 -18.52 4.33
CA GLY A 379 -1.78 -19.47 5.27
C GLY A 379 -2.26 -20.91 5.04
N ILE A 380 -3.52 -21.09 4.67
CA ILE A 380 -4.06 -22.42 4.36
C ILE A 380 -3.43 -22.98 3.09
N VAL A 381 -3.37 -22.19 2.02
CA VAL A 381 -2.72 -22.61 0.76
C VAL A 381 -1.23 -22.90 1.00
N GLU A 382 -0.53 -22.06 1.78
CA GLU A 382 0.87 -22.28 2.14
C GLU A 382 1.07 -23.61 2.85
N ASN A 383 0.21 -23.95 3.82
CA ASN A 383 0.27 -25.24 4.54
C ASN A 383 0.05 -26.42 3.58
N ILE A 384 -0.88 -26.32 2.62
CA ILE A 384 -1.12 -27.36 1.62
C ILE A 384 0.10 -27.56 0.70
N MET A 385 0.76 -26.46 0.30
CA MET A 385 1.85 -26.48 -0.68
C MET A 385 3.22 -26.78 -0.08
N THR A 386 3.39 -26.59 1.25
CA THR A 386 4.71 -26.63 1.90
C THR A 386 5.48 -27.91 1.64
N TYR A 387 4.88 -29.09 1.87
CA TYR A 387 5.57 -30.36 1.67
C TYR A 387 5.84 -30.66 0.18
N ALA A 388 4.91 -30.30 -0.69
CA ALA A 388 5.13 -30.43 -2.12
C ALA A 388 6.31 -29.57 -2.60
N MET A 389 6.42 -28.34 -2.11
CA MET A 389 7.54 -27.45 -2.42
C MET A 389 8.87 -27.90 -1.81
N PHE A 390 8.84 -28.62 -0.69
CA PHE A 390 10.03 -29.20 -0.07
C PHE A 390 10.56 -30.42 -0.84
N ASP A 391 9.65 -31.32 -1.21
CA ASP A 391 10.03 -32.64 -1.79
C ASP A 391 10.31 -32.59 -3.30
N MET A 392 9.55 -31.79 -4.05
CA MET A 392 9.55 -31.86 -5.52
C MET A 392 10.85 -31.34 -6.17
N PRO A 393 11.48 -30.24 -5.72
CA PRO A 393 12.74 -29.76 -6.28
C PRO A 393 13.90 -30.75 -6.06
N SER A 394 13.90 -31.47 -4.93
CA SER A 394 14.96 -32.40 -4.52
C SER A 394 15.00 -33.67 -5.38
N LYS A 395 13.90 -34.04 -6.01
CA LYS A 395 13.80 -35.21 -6.90
C LYS A 395 14.39 -34.90 -8.27
N LYS A 396 15.70 -34.62 -8.35
CA LYS A 396 16.46 -34.44 -9.59
C LYS A 396 16.50 -35.75 -10.39
N GLY A 397 15.40 -36.12 -11.02
CA GLY A 397 15.32 -37.24 -11.98
C GLY A 397 15.07 -36.68 -13.38
N LYS A 398 15.65 -37.34 -14.40
CA LYS A 398 15.71 -36.95 -15.83
C LYS A 398 14.36 -36.73 -16.57
N LYS A 399 13.24 -36.50 -15.91
CA LYS A 399 11.96 -36.18 -16.55
C LYS A 399 11.75 -34.65 -16.49
N LYS A 400 11.95 -34.00 -17.62
CA LYS A 400 11.38 -32.65 -17.90
C LYS A 400 9.86 -32.81 -17.84
N ASN A 401 9.19 -31.80 -17.23
CA ASN A 401 7.75 -31.69 -16.97
C ASN A 401 7.22 -32.68 -15.91
N LYS A 402 7.45 -32.32 -14.64
CA LYS A 402 6.72 -32.94 -13.53
C LYS A 402 5.36 -32.24 -13.41
N GLU A 403 4.33 -32.99 -13.12
CA GLU A 403 2.99 -32.48 -12.84
C GLU A 403 2.65 -32.73 -11.36
N LEU A 404 2.18 -31.69 -10.68
CA LEU A 404 1.64 -31.77 -9.32
C LEU A 404 0.14 -31.55 -9.39
N HIS A 405 -0.63 -32.57 -9.03
CA HIS A 405 -2.07 -32.53 -9.03
C HIS A 405 -2.56 -32.46 -7.57
N ILE A 406 -3.23 -31.37 -7.22
CA ILE A 406 -3.81 -31.13 -5.90
C ILE A 406 -5.28 -31.49 -5.94
N THR A 407 -5.63 -32.62 -5.32
CA THR A 407 -7.00 -33.04 -5.09
C THR A 407 -7.47 -32.64 -3.70
N LYS A 408 -8.77 -32.65 -3.46
CA LYS A 408 -9.33 -32.38 -2.12
C LYS A 408 -8.76 -33.30 -1.05
N GLU A 409 -8.58 -34.61 -1.36
CA GLU A 409 -7.99 -35.56 -0.45
C GLU A 409 -6.52 -35.22 -0.12
N PHE A 410 -5.76 -34.79 -1.10
CA PHE A 410 -4.39 -34.32 -0.91
C PHE A 410 -4.38 -33.13 0.06
N ALA A 411 -5.20 -32.10 -0.20
CA ALA A 411 -5.31 -30.92 0.64
C ALA A 411 -5.70 -31.26 2.10
N MET A 412 -6.67 -32.16 2.26
CA MET A 412 -7.09 -32.66 3.59
C MET A 412 -5.96 -33.35 4.35
N ASN A 413 -5.19 -34.18 3.68
CA ASN A 413 -4.09 -34.93 4.27
C ASN A 413 -2.94 -34.00 4.68
N GLU A 414 -2.58 -33.04 3.84
CA GLU A 414 -1.52 -32.08 4.15
C GLU A 414 -1.88 -31.18 5.34
N LEU A 415 -3.10 -30.66 5.40
CA LEU A 415 -3.56 -29.87 6.53
C LEU A 415 -3.60 -30.69 7.84
N ARG A 416 -3.98 -31.97 7.79
CA ARG A 416 -3.93 -32.85 8.96
C ARG A 416 -2.51 -33.07 9.47
N LYS A 417 -1.55 -33.31 8.58
CA LYS A 417 -0.12 -33.44 8.96
C LYS A 417 0.38 -32.19 9.68
N PHE A 418 0.08 -31.01 9.14
CA PHE A 418 0.48 -29.75 9.71
C PHE A 418 -0.09 -29.53 11.12
N HIS A 419 -1.35 -29.88 11.35
CA HIS A 419 -1.97 -29.83 12.68
C HIS A 419 -1.31 -30.82 13.65
N MET A 420 -1.01 -32.04 13.22
CA MET A 420 -0.38 -33.07 14.07
C MET A 420 1.04 -32.68 14.50
N GLU A 421 1.84 -32.05 13.63
CA GLU A 421 3.18 -31.58 13.99
C GLU A 421 3.14 -30.40 14.96
N LYS A 422 2.16 -29.50 14.85
CA LYS A 422 1.97 -28.38 15.78
C LYS A 422 1.72 -28.84 17.21
N TYR A 423 1.10 -30.02 17.42
CA TYR A 423 0.84 -30.59 18.74
C TYR A 423 1.95 -31.55 19.20
N ARG A 424 2.85 -32.02 18.34
CA ARG A 424 3.95 -32.91 18.74
C ARG A 424 5.07 -32.18 19.50
N LYS A 425 5.39 -30.93 19.17
CA LYS A 425 6.42 -30.15 19.88
C LYS A 425 6.15 -29.93 21.36
N PRO A 426 4.95 -29.49 21.80
CA PRO A 426 4.69 -29.27 23.21
C PRO A 426 4.69 -30.59 24.06
N LEU A 427 4.29 -31.71 23.46
CA LEU A 427 4.30 -33.02 24.14
C LEU A 427 5.72 -33.57 24.35
N LEU A 428 6.64 -33.30 23.41
CA LEU A 428 8.05 -33.68 23.56
C LEU A 428 8.77 -32.83 24.62
N GLU A 429 8.46 -31.55 24.74
CA GLU A 429 9.02 -30.68 25.78
C GLU A 429 8.47 -31.06 27.19
N MET A 430 7.22 -31.51 27.30
CA MET A 430 6.66 -32.00 28.56
C MET A 430 7.21 -33.40 28.99
N CYS A 431 7.68 -34.21 28.03
CA CYS A 431 8.28 -35.52 28.34
C CYS A 431 9.78 -35.44 28.67
N ILE A 432 10.46 -34.32 28.44
CA ILE A 432 11.87 -34.14 28.77
C ILE A 432 12.08 -33.43 30.11
N SER A 433 11.01 -32.92 30.74
CA SER A 433 11.05 -32.23 32.03
C SER A 433 10.61 -33.11 33.21
N ASN A 434 10.62 -34.45 33.10
CA ASN A 434 10.45 -35.40 34.23
C ASN A 434 11.68 -36.27 34.40
#